data_8df1b5c3b7c6601b33ffca9e37b5d9da
#
_entry.id   8df1b5c3b7c6601b33ffca9e37b5d9da
#
_cell.length_a   1.000
_cell.length_b   1.000
_cell.length_c   1.000
_cell.angle_alpha   90.00
_cell.angle_beta   90.00
_cell.angle_gamma   90.00
#
_symmetry.space_group_name_H-M   'P 1'
#
loop_
_entity.id
_entity.type
_entity.pdbx_description
1 polymer ?
#
loop_
_entity_poly.entity_id
_entity_poly.type
_entity_poly.pdbx_seq_one_letter_code
_entity_poly.pdbx_strand_id
1 'polypeptide(L)'
;MKARIRVLCVDDHRLVREGIALIISGTRDMEVVGAATTGEEAIAQFRRHRPDVTLMDLRLAGAVSGVDAIKAIHAEAPDARIIVLTMYSGDEDIHRALVAGATAYLLKDTLSDDLLRVIREVHAGGRPVSPDVKALLDARSGQRNLTRREIEVLELVAKGKRNKEIAVLLGMSLETVPVHLKHIFAKLDVTDRTAAVGVALRRGIVHID
;
A
#
# COMPACT_ATOMS: atom_id res chain seq x y z
N MET A 1 26.31 2.91 25.13
CA MET A 1 24.86 2.80 24.97
C MET A 1 24.61 2.28 23.55
N LYS A 2 23.71 1.29 23.37
CA LYS A 2 23.35 0.80 22.03
C LYS A 2 22.56 1.92 21.34
N ALA A 3 22.87 2.21 20.06
CA ALA A 3 22.11 3.21 19.30
C ALA A 3 20.63 2.83 19.24
N ARG A 4 19.74 3.81 19.32
CA ARG A 4 18.29 3.59 19.19
C ARG A 4 17.94 3.34 17.74
N ILE A 5 16.95 2.49 17.51
CA ILE A 5 16.36 2.30 16.18
C ILE A 5 15.62 3.59 15.79
N ARG A 6 16.01 4.19 14.69
CA ARG A 6 15.48 5.46 14.18
C ARG A 6 14.31 5.19 13.24
N VAL A 7 13.10 5.58 13.66
CA VAL A 7 11.86 5.28 12.93
C VAL A 7 11.30 6.54 12.29
N LEU A 8 11.02 6.49 11.00
CA LEU A 8 10.22 7.49 10.27
C LEU A 8 8.76 7.00 10.21
N CYS A 9 7.80 7.85 10.60
CA CYS A 9 6.38 7.52 10.56
C CYS A 9 5.67 8.31 9.46
N VAL A 10 5.06 7.59 8.48
CA VAL A 10 4.36 8.17 7.34
C VAL A 10 2.92 7.72 7.33
N ASP A 11 1.99 8.63 7.57
CA ASP A 11 0.56 8.39 7.62
C ASP A 11 -0.16 9.74 7.49
N ASP A 12 -1.27 9.84 6.78
CA ASP A 12 -2.04 11.09 6.69
C ASP A 12 -2.97 11.29 7.91
N HIS A 13 -3.29 10.22 8.65
CA HIS A 13 -4.10 10.28 9.87
C HIS A 13 -3.28 10.72 11.09
N ARG A 14 -3.55 11.91 11.60
CA ARG A 14 -2.84 12.47 12.75
C ARG A 14 -2.85 11.56 13.98
N LEU A 15 -4.01 10.98 14.33
CA LEU A 15 -4.15 10.12 15.51
C LEU A 15 -3.29 8.86 15.42
N VAL A 16 -3.13 8.30 14.21
CA VAL A 16 -2.27 7.13 14.00
C VAL A 16 -0.80 7.50 14.24
N ARG A 17 -0.35 8.63 13.67
CA ARG A 17 1.04 9.10 13.89
C ARG A 17 1.33 9.39 15.36
N GLU A 18 0.41 10.07 16.07
CA GLU A 18 0.55 10.37 17.51
C GLU A 18 0.53 9.07 18.34
N GLY A 19 -0.34 8.12 18.01
CA GLY A 19 -0.39 6.81 18.66
C GLY A 19 0.90 6.02 18.49
N ILE A 20 1.43 5.95 17.27
CA ILE A 20 2.71 5.29 16.99
C ILE A 20 3.86 5.97 17.74
N ALA A 21 3.90 7.31 17.74
CA ALA A 21 4.92 8.06 18.46
C ALA A 21 4.86 7.79 19.97
N LEU A 22 3.67 7.71 20.55
CA LEU A 22 3.48 7.36 21.95
C LEU A 22 3.96 5.94 22.26
N ILE A 23 3.59 4.95 21.44
CA ILE A 23 4.03 3.54 21.58
C ILE A 23 5.56 3.46 21.54
N ILE A 24 6.20 4.11 20.56
CA ILE A 24 7.66 4.10 20.39
C ILE A 24 8.34 4.82 21.57
N SER A 25 7.80 5.95 22.04
CA SER A 25 8.36 6.71 23.16
C SER A 25 8.38 5.92 24.48
N GLY A 26 7.49 4.95 24.64
CA GLY A 26 7.48 4.01 25.77
C GLY A 26 8.63 3.01 25.77
N THR A 27 9.42 2.95 24.69
CA THR A 27 10.57 2.04 24.57
C THR A 27 11.90 2.75 24.87
N ARG A 28 12.93 1.98 25.22
CA ARG A 28 14.28 2.51 25.44
C ARG A 28 15.18 2.36 24.22
N ASP A 29 14.80 1.54 23.27
CA ASP A 29 15.60 1.08 22.13
C ASP A 29 15.17 1.69 20.79
N MET A 30 14.12 2.54 20.78
CA MET A 30 13.64 3.18 19.56
C MET A 30 13.38 4.68 19.76
N GLU A 31 13.32 5.43 18.64
CA GLU A 31 12.91 6.82 18.61
C GLU A 31 12.28 7.18 17.26
N VAL A 32 11.28 8.06 17.26
CA VAL A 32 10.73 8.64 16.03
C VAL A 32 11.60 9.83 15.62
N VAL A 33 12.23 9.74 14.46
CA VAL A 33 13.14 10.78 13.94
C VAL A 33 12.47 11.74 12.96
N GLY A 34 11.28 11.41 12.49
CA GLY A 34 10.51 12.25 11.58
C GLY A 34 9.10 11.73 11.38
N ALA A 35 8.25 12.59 10.83
CA ALA A 35 6.89 12.24 10.42
C ALA A 35 6.59 12.88 9.06
N ALA A 36 5.69 12.26 8.28
CA ALA A 36 5.21 12.77 7.01
C ALA A 36 3.72 12.44 6.83
N THR A 37 3.03 13.23 6.02
CA THR A 37 1.60 13.09 5.74
C THR A 37 1.31 12.80 4.28
N THR A 38 2.29 13.00 3.39
CA THR A 38 2.21 12.75 1.95
C THR A 38 3.39 11.92 1.46
N GLY A 39 3.28 11.34 0.26
CA GLY A 39 4.37 10.59 -0.34
C GLY A 39 5.60 11.44 -0.65
N GLU A 40 5.38 12.69 -1.07
CA GLU A 40 6.45 13.67 -1.33
C GLU A 40 7.21 14.00 -0.05
N GLU A 41 6.48 14.26 1.04
CA GLU A 41 7.09 14.48 2.37
C GLU A 41 7.85 13.25 2.85
N ALA A 42 7.29 12.05 2.65
CA ALA A 42 7.93 10.79 3.02
C ALA A 42 9.32 10.65 2.39
N ILE A 43 9.44 10.90 1.07
CA ILE A 43 10.70 10.86 0.34
C ILE A 43 11.68 11.91 0.88
N ALA A 44 11.20 13.15 1.10
CA ALA A 44 12.02 14.24 1.63
C ALA A 44 12.54 13.93 3.05
N GLN A 45 11.67 13.44 3.94
CA GLN A 45 12.03 13.08 5.32
C GLN A 45 12.97 11.87 5.35
N PHE A 46 12.78 10.88 4.47
CA PHE A 46 13.69 9.75 4.35
C PHE A 46 15.12 10.22 3.97
N ARG A 47 15.24 11.08 2.97
CA ARG A 47 16.54 11.65 2.55
C ARG A 47 17.22 12.41 3.68
N ARG A 48 16.44 13.22 4.41
CA ARG A 48 16.93 14.07 5.51
C ARG A 48 17.40 13.25 6.71
N HIS A 49 16.61 12.28 7.11
CA HIS A 49 16.82 11.59 8.39
C HIS A 49 17.55 10.25 8.23
N ARG A 50 17.54 9.64 7.05
CA ARG A 50 18.09 8.29 6.83
C ARG A 50 17.68 7.33 7.96
N PRO A 51 16.38 7.06 8.14
CA PRO A 51 15.88 6.21 9.23
C PRO A 51 16.36 4.77 9.06
N ASP A 52 16.44 4.04 10.18
CA ASP A 52 16.70 2.61 10.16
C ASP A 52 15.50 1.80 9.69
N VAL A 53 14.28 2.29 10.01
CA VAL A 53 13.00 1.70 9.61
C VAL A 53 12.02 2.82 9.26
N THR A 54 11.27 2.66 8.18
CA THR A 54 10.16 3.55 7.81
C THR A 54 8.85 2.80 7.96
N LEU A 55 7.90 3.34 8.73
CA LEU A 55 6.50 2.92 8.75
C LEU A 55 5.77 3.71 7.69
N MET A 56 5.16 3.05 6.71
CA MET A 56 4.58 3.69 5.53
C MET A 56 3.12 3.29 5.35
N ASP A 57 2.21 4.25 5.42
CA ASP A 57 0.86 4.01 4.90
C ASP A 57 0.85 3.99 3.38
N LEU A 58 0.03 3.12 2.79
CA LEU A 58 -0.16 3.06 1.34
C LEU A 58 -1.07 4.17 0.84
N ARG A 59 -2.01 4.62 1.68
CA ARG A 59 -2.95 5.69 1.36
C ARG A 59 -2.51 6.98 2.01
N LEU A 60 -1.95 7.84 1.20
CA LEU A 60 -1.51 9.16 1.61
C LEU A 60 -2.24 10.21 0.80
N ALA A 61 -2.50 11.35 1.41
CA ALA A 61 -2.97 12.53 0.69
C ALA A 61 -1.90 12.98 -0.33
N GLY A 62 -2.33 13.59 -1.44
CA GLY A 62 -1.42 14.15 -2.44
C GLY A 62 -1.33 13.34 -3.73
N ALA A 63 -0.34 13.68 -4.58
CA ALA A 63 -0.17 13.07 -5.89
C ALA A 63 0.68 11.79 -5.87
N VAL A 64 1.54 11.63 -4.86
CA VAL A 64 2.43 10.47 -4.69
C VAL A 64 1.83 9.51 -3.67
N SER A 65 1.43 8.33 -4.13
CA SER A 65 0.93 7.27 -3.24
C SER A 65 2.05 6.68 -2.37
N GLY A 66 1.68 5.98 -1.28
CA GLY A 66 2.66 5.26 -0.45
C GLY A 66 3.47 4.24 -1.25
N VAL A 67 2.84 3.55 -2.21
CA VAL A 67 3.53 2.60 -3.11
C VAL A 67 4.57 3.31 -3.98
N ASP A 68 4.24 4.50 -4.52
CA ASP A 68 5.17 5.27 -5.34
C ASP A 68 6.31 5.86 -4.49
N ALA A 69 6.02 6.26 -3.25
CA ALA A 69 7.05 6.67 -2.29
C ALA A 69 8.00 5.52 -1.94
N ILE A 70 7.49 4.29 -1.72
CA ILE A 70 8.32 3.09 -1.51
C ILE A 70 9.25 2.87 -2.69
N LYS A 71 8.73 2.89 -3.93
CA LYS A 71 9.54 2.72 -5.15
C LYS A 71 10.64 3.77 -5.24
N ALA A 72 10.31 5.04 -5.01
CA ALA A 72 11.27 6.14 -5.08
C ALA A 72 12.37 5.99 -4.01
N ILE A 73 12.00 5.67 -2.77
CA ILE A 73 12.96 5.45 -1.68
C ILE A 73 13.85 4.25 -2.00
N HIS A 74 13.27 3.13 -2.45
CA HIS A 74 14.02 1.90 -2.74
C HIS A 74 14.97 2.07 -3.94
N ALA A 75 14.60 2.87 -4.95
CA ALA A 75 15.49 3.21 -6.07
C ALA A 75 16.73 3.99 -5.62
N GLU A 76 16.61 4.85 -4.60
CA GLU A 76 17.73 5.63 -4.04
C GLU A 76 18.51 4.89 -2.96
N ALA A 77 17.86 4.00 -2.25
CA ALA A 77 18.40 3.24 -1.13
C ALA A 77 17.85 1.79 -1.17
N PRO A 78 18.47 0.89 -1.93
CA PRO A 78 18.01 -0.50 -2.07
C PRO A 78 17.92 -1.28 -0.75
N ASP A 79 18.69 -0.86 0.26
CA ASP A 79 18.70 -1.46 1.60
C ASP A 79 17.68 -0.80 2.57
N ALA A 80 16.84 0.13 2.09
CA ALA A 80 15.83 0.78 2.90
C ALA A 80 14.86 -0.25 3.47
N ARG A 81 14.65 -0.20 4.79
CA ARG A 81 13.72 -1.08 5.49
C ARG A 81 12.38 -0.38 5.65
N ILE A 82 11.40 -0.82 4.90
CA ILE A 82 10.07 -0.19 4.86
C ILE A 82 9.03 -1.20 5.31
N ILE A 83 8.33 -0.89 6.40
CA ILE A 83 7.19 -1.65 6.91
C ILE A 83 5.93 -0.91 6.45
N VAL A 84 5.09 -1.58 5.68
CA VAL A 84 3.77 -1.05 5.34
C VAL A 84 2.84 -1.21 6.53
N LEU A 85 2.15 -0.13 6.89
CA LEU A 85 1.16 -0.09 7.96
C LEU A 85 -0.13 0.51 7.41
N THR A 86 -1.16 -0.31 7.19
CA THR A 86 -2.39 0.12 6.51
C THR A 86 -3.65 -0.53 7.08
N MET A 87 -4.81 0.10 6.86
CA MET A 87 -6.12 -0.47 7.21
C MET A 87 -6.60 -1.54 6.22
N TYR A 88 -5.92 -1.71 5.10
CA TYR A 88 -6.39 -2.53 3.98
C TYR A 88 -5.61 -3.83 3.86
N SER A 89 -6.36 -4.94 3.75
CA SER A 89 -5.84 -6.30 3.62
C SER A 89 -6.02 -6.87 2.21
N GLY A 90 -6.23 -6.01 1.19
CA GLY A 90 -6.38 -6.46 -0.20
C GLY A 90 -5.10 -7.11 -0.73
N ASP A 91 -5.23 -8.27 -1.37
CA ASP A 91 -4.10 -9.04 -1.93
C ASP A 91 -3.30 -8.23 -2.97
N GLU A 92 -3.96 -7.33 -3.70
CA GLU A 92 -3.33 -6.44 -4.67
C GLU A 92 -2.48 -5.37 -4.00
N ASP A 93 -2.98 -4.72 -2.95
CA ASP A 93 -2.23 -3.69 -2.21
C ASP A 93 -0.97 -4.28 -1.57
N ILE A 94 -1.11 -5.47 -0.94
CA ILE A 94 0.01 -6.21 -0.35
C ILE A 94 1.06 -6.52 -1.42
N HIS A 95 0.64 -7.10 -2.54
CA HIS A 95 1.55 -7.48 -3.62
C HIS A 95 2.26 -6.27 -4.21
N ARG A 96 1.53 -5.18 -4.51
CA ARG A 96 2.12 -3.95 -5.06
C ARG A 96 3.16 -3.34 -4.13
N ALA A 97 2.90 -3.34 -2.82
CA ALA A 97 3.83 -2.84 -1.82
C ALA A 97 5.11 -3.69 -1.74
N LEU A 98 4.98 -5.02 -1.73
CA LEU A 98 6.14 -5.93 -1.69
C LEU A 98 6.98 -5.85 -2.97
N VAL A 99 6.34 -5.80 -4.14
CA VAL A 99 7.02 -5.60 -5.43
C VAL A 99 7.71 -4.23 -5.49
N ALA A 100 7.15 -3.21 -4.83
CA ALA A 100 7.77 -1.89 -4.72
C ALA A 100 9.02 -1.86 -3.82
N GLY A 101 9.27 -2.91 -3.02
CA GLY A 101 10.43 -3.02 -2.13
C GLY A 101 10.10 -2.97 -0.64
N ALA A 102 8.82 -3.07 -0.25
CA ALA A 102 8.47 -3.17 1.17
C ALA A 102 9.09 -4.44 1.80
N THR A 103 9.59 -4.28 3.02
CA THR A 103 10.25 -5.37 3.77
C THR A 103 9.27 -6.19 4.59
N ALA A 104 8.20 -5.53 5.08
CA ALA A 104 7.14 -6.16 5.86
C ALA A 104 5.81 -5.43 5.65
N TYR A 105 4.72 -6.09 6.07
CA TYR A 105 3.37 -5.59 5.96
C TYR A 105 2.60 -5.87 7.25
N LEU A 106 1.97 -4.84 7.83
CA LEU A 106 1.16 -4.91 9.02
C LEU A 106 -0.19 -4.22 8.78
N LEU A 107 -1.24 -4.74 9.41
CA LEU A 107 -2.52 -4.04 9.49
C LEU A 107 -2.50 -3.04 10.64
N LYS A 108 -3.17 -1.89 10.50
CA LYS A 108 -3.24 -0.83 11.54
C LYS A 108 -4.03 -1.24 12.79
N ASP A 109 -4.79 -2.33 12.73
CA ASP A 109 -5.45 -2.98 13.88
C ASP A 109 -4.52 -3.89 14.69
N THR A 110 -3.28 -4.02 14.22
CA THR A 110 -2.24 -4.80 14.90
C THR A 110 -1.93 -4.24 16.27
N LEU A 111 -1.83 -5.11 17.27
CA LEU A 111 -1.48 -4.72 18.64
C LEU A 111 -0.11 -4.05 18.72
N SER A 112 0.04 -3.12 19.67
CA SER A 112 1.27 -2.33 19.85
C SER A 112 2.53 -3.20 20.02
N ASP A 113 2.42 -4.31 20.72
CA ASP A 113 3.56 -5.22 20.95
C ASP A 113 4.06 -5.89 19.66
N ASP A 114 3.13 -6.23 18.76
CA ASP A 114 3.47 -6.78 17.44
C ASP A 114 4.16 -5.74 16.56
N LEU A 115 3.73 -4.48 16.59
CA LEU A 115 4.39 -3.39 15.88
C LEU A 115 5.85 -3.25 16.33
N LEU A 116 6.09 -3.18 17.65
CA LEU A 116 7.43 -3.05 18.21
C LEU A 116 8.31 -4.28 17.90
N ARG A 117 7.74 -5.49 17.95
CA ARG A 117 8.41 -6.73 17.58
C ARG A 117 8.84 -6.71 16.11
N VAL A 118 7.94 -6.34 15.21
CA VAL A 118 8.22 -6.31 13.76
C VAL A 118 9.26 -5.23 13.42
N ILE A 119 9.23 -4.05 14.06
CA ILE A 119 10.28 -3.03 13.88
C ILE A 119 11.66 -3.60 14.24
N ARG A 120 11.79 -4.31 15.39
CA ARG A 120 13.04 -4.93 15.81
C ARG A 120 13.50 -6.01 14.83
N GLU A 121 12.59 -6.86 14.39
CA GLU A 121 12.88 -7.94 13.45
C GLU A 121 13.37 -7.41 12.11
N VAL A 122 12.66 -6.42 11.54
CA VAL A 122 13.04 -5.76 10.29
C VAL A 122 14.39 -5.02 10.43
N HIS A 123 14.60 -4.33 11.54
CA HIS A 123 15.89 -3.69 11.83
C HIS A 123 17.04 -4.71 11.90
N ALA A 124 16.79 -5.90 12.41
CA ALA A 124 17.76 -7.01 12.46
C ALA A 124 17.97 -7.70 11.09
N GLY A 125 17.28 -7.26 10.03
CA GLY A 125 17.39 -7.82 8.68
C GLY A 125 16.37 -8.92 8.37
N GLY A 126 15.41 -9.19 9.26
CA GLY A 126 14.29 -10.09 9.02
C GLY A 126 13.27 -9.50 8.03
N ARG A 127 12.46 -10.38 7.45
CA ARG A 127 11.33 -10.02 6.58
C ARG A 127 10.07 -10.71 7.07
N PRO A 128 9.50 -10.27 8.19
CA PRO A 128 8.32 -10.90 8.75
C PRO A 128 7.13 -10.72 7.82
N VAL A 129 6.51 -11.83 7.47
CA VAL A 129 5.24 -11.87 6.75
C VAL A 129 4.25 -12.56 7.68
N SER A 130 3.17 -11.87 8.04
CA SER A 130 2.14 -12.49 8.87
C SER A 130 1.51 -13.68 8.15
N PRO A 131 1.00 -14.71 8.87
CA PRO A 131 0.32 -15.85 8.27
C PRO A 131 -0.82 -15.43 7.34
N ASP A 132 -1.57 -14.39 7.70
CA ASP A 132 -2.68 -13.87 6.90
C ASP A 132 -2.21 -13.25 5.59
N VAL A 133 -1.15 -12.45 5.62
CA VAL A 133 -0.52 -11.87 4.42
C VAL A 133 0.04 -12.98 3.52
N LYS A 134 0.65 -14.01 4.10
CA LYS A 134 1.15 -15.16 3.34
C LYS A 134 0.01 -15.91 2.67
N ALA A 135 -1.09 -16.20 3.37
CA ALA A 135 -2.25 -16.85 2.81
C ALA A 135 -2.87 -16.06 1.65
N LEU A 136 -2.94 -14.72 1.75
CA LEU A 136 -3.42 -13.85 0.68
C LEU A 136 -2.52 -13.87 -0.56
N LEU A 137 -1.21 -13.89 -0.38
CA LEU A 137 -0.24 -14.00 -1.48
C LEU A 137 -0.29 -15.37 -2.16
N ASP A 138 -0.44 -16.44 -1.39
CA ASP A 138 -0.56 -17.81 -1.91
C ASP A 138 -1.85 -17.97 -2.71
N ALA A 139 -2.98 -17.43 -2.23
CA ALA A 139 -4.26 -17.43 -2.94
C ALA A 139 -4.20 -16.65 -4.27
N ARG A 140 -3.31 -15.65 -4.38
CA ARG A 140 -3.10 -14.85 -5.59
C ARG A 140 -2.31 -15.59 -6.68
N SER A 141 -1.46 -16.55 -6.35
CA SER A 141 -0.50 -17.16 -7.26
C SER A 141 -1.11 -17.84 -8.51
N GLY A 142 -2.43 -18.05 -8.54
CA GLY A 142 -3.18 -18.57 -9.69
C GLY A 142 -4.03 -17.54 -10.45
N GLN A 143 -4.03 -16.28 -10.05
CA GLN A 143 -4.95 -15.27 -10.61
C GLN A 143 -4.32 -14.46 -11.74
N ARG A 144 -5.15 -14.11 -12.75
CA ARG A 144 -4.72 -13.26 -13.87
C ARG A 144 -4.75 -11.80 -13.46
N ASN A 145 -3.60 -11.11 -13.56
CA ASN A 145 -3.51 -9.69 -13.26
C ASN A 145 -4.26 -8.84 -14.29
N LEU A 146 -4.92 -7.79 -13.81
CA LEU A 146 -5.45 -6.75 -14.68
C LEU A 146 -4.31 -5.92 -15.26
N THR A 147 -4.44 -5.55 -16.52
CA THR A 147 -3.53 -4.56 -17.14
C THR A 147 -3.82 -3.16 -16.58
N ARG A 148 -2.85 -2.24 -16.72
CA ARG A 148 -3.03 -0.84 -16.32
C ARG A 148 -4.31 -0.25 -16.91
N ARG A 149 -4.59 -0.53 -18.19
CA ARG A 149 -5.77 -0.01 -18.89
C ARG A 149 -7.09 -0.59 -18.36
N GLU A 150 -7.08 -1.86 -17.97
CA GLU A 150 -8.23 -2.49 -17.32
C GLU A 150 -8.49 -1.90 -15.92
N ILE A 151 -7.44 -1.58 -15.18
CA ILE A 151 -7.56 -0.90 -13.88
C ILE A 151 -8.16 0.50 -14.06
N GLU A 152 -7.66 1.31 -15.00
CA GLU A 152 -8.21 2.65 -15.31
C GLU A 152 -9.70 2.59 -15.67
N VAL A 153 -10.11 1.59 -16.47
CA VAL A 153 -11.53 1.36 -16.79
C VAL A 153 -12.31 1.01 -15.53
N LEU A 154 -11.79 0.10 -14.71
CA LEU A 154 -12.45 -0.40 -13.51
C LEU A 154 -12.60 0.68 -12.43
N GLU A 155 -11.64 1.59 -12.28
CA GLU A 155 -11.72 2.77 -11.42
C GLU A 155 -12.89 3.69 -11.80
N LEU A 156 -13.05 3.95 -13.09
CA LEU A 156 -14.18 4.76 -13.56
C LEU A 156 -15.53 4.03 -13.41
N VAL A 157 -15.52 2.71 -13.57
CA VAL A 157 -16.69 1.87 -13.28
C VAL A 157 -17.06 1.97 -11.80
N ALA A 158 -16.10 1.89 -10.89
CA ALA A 158 -16.30 2.02 -9.45
C ALA A 158 -16.84 3.41 -9.06
N LYS A 159 -16.43 4.46 -9.79
CA LYS A 159 -16.97 5.83 -9.68
C LYS A 159 -18.35 6.02 -10.34
N GLY A 160 -19.01 4.94 -10.78
CA GLY A 160 -20.35 4.97 -11.37
C GLY A 160 -20.43 5.51 -12.80
N LYS A 161 -19.29 5.70 -13.50
CA LYS A 161 -19.28 6.24 -14.87
C LYS A 161 -19.88 5.25 -15.88
N ARG A 162 -20.69 5.75 -16.81
CA ARG A 162 -21.26 4.95 -17.91
C ARG A 162 -20.20 4.74 -19.02
N ASN A 163 -20.38 3.73 -19.87
CA ASN A 163 -19.42 3.40 -20.94
C ASN A 163 -19.08 4.60 -21.83
N LYS A 164 -20.06 5.45 -22.15
CA LYS A 164 -19.84 6.67 -22.93
C LYS A 164 -18.91 7.67 -22.23
N GLU A 165 -19.07 7.84 -20.92
CA GLU A 165 -18.22 8.72 -20.11
C GLU A 165 -16.81 8.16 -20.00
N ILE A 166 -16.68 6.83 -19.79
CA ILE A 166 -15.39 6.12 -19.72
C ILE A 166 -14.64 6.28 -21.05
N ALA A 167 -15.32 6.08 -22.18
CA ALA A 167 -14.74 6.24 -23.52
C ALA A 167 -14.13 7.64 -23.69
N VAL A 168 -14.88 8.69 -23.32
CA VAL A 168 -14.42 10.08 -23.40
C VAL A 168 -13.24 10.34 -22.47
N LEU A 169 -13.36 9.95 -21.19
CA LEU A 169 -12.33 10.21 -20.17
C LEU A 169 -11.00 9.51 -20.46
N LEU A 170 -11.07 8.33 -21.09
CA LEU A 170 -9.89 7.53 -21.40
C LEU A 170 -9.42 7.66 -22.86
N GLY A 171 -10.08 8.49 -23.67
CA GLY A 171 -9.71 8.70 -25.07
C GLY A 171 -9.78 7.43 -25.93
N MET A 172 -10.83 6.61 -25.73
CA MET A 172 -11.04 5.38 -26.49
C MET A 172 -12.42 5.38 -27.19
N SER A 173 -12.63 4.45 -28.12
CA SER A 173 -13.94 4.32 -28.75
C SER A 173 -14.98 3.71 -27.79
N LEU A 174 -16.27 4.01 -28.02
CA LEU A 174 -17.36 3.46 -27.20
C LEU A 174 -17.40 1.92 -27.26
N GLU A 175 -17.05 1.35 -28.39
CA GLU A 175 -17.01 -0.10 -28.64
C GLU A 175 -15.86 -0.79 -27.89
N THR A 176 -14.81 -0.06 -27.55
CA THR A 176 -13.62 -0.60 -26.83
C THR A 176 -13.91 -0.84 -25.35
N VAL A 177 -14.75 -0.02 -24.71
CA VAL A 177 -15.08 -0.15 -23.29
C VAL A 177 -15.71 -1.51 -22.94
N PRO A 178 -16.72 -2.02 -23.66
CA PRO A 178 -17.28 -3.36 -23.42
C PRO A 178 -16.24 -4.49 -23.58
N VAL A 179 -15.27 -4.33 -24.47
CA VAL A 179 -14.19 -5.32 -24.64
C VAL A 179 -13.30 -5.38 -23.39
N HIS A 180 -12.89 -4.22 -22.85
CA HIS A 180 -12.16 -4.18 -21.58
C HIS A 180 -12.99 -4.77 -20.43
N LEU A 181 -14.28 -4.42 -20.32
CA LEU A 181 -15.15 -4.97 -19.28
C LEU A 181 -15.24 -6.50 -19.36
N LYS A 182 -15.39 -7.06 -20.56
CA LYS A 182 -15.41 -8.51 -20.77
C LYS A 182 -14.10 -9.17 -20.28
N HIS A 183 -12.96 -8.57 -20.57
CA HIS A 183 -11.66 -9.10 -20.11
C HIS A 183 -11.53 -8.95 -18.59
N ILE A 184 -11.97 -7.83 -18.01
CA ILE A 184 -11.99 -7.61 -16.56
C ILE A 184 -12.84 -8.68 -15.88
N PHE A 185 -14.06 -8.91 -16.35
CA PHE A 185 -14.96 -9.92 -15.78
C PHE A 185 -14.36 -11.33 -15.84
N ALA A 186 -13.77 -11.69 -16.98
CA ALA A 186 -13.08 -12.98 -17.11
C ALA A 186 -11.86 -13.13 -16.20
N LYS A 187 -11.10 -12.05 -15.93
CA LYS A 187 -9.94 -12.07 -15.06
C LYS A 187 -10.29 -12.07 -13.57
N LEU A 188 -11.41 -11.43 -13.21
CA LEU A 188 -11.91 -11.36 -11.83
C LEU A 188 -12.86 -12.53 -11.49
N ASP A 189 -13.16 -13.38 -12.47
CA ASP A 189 -14.12 -14.49 -12.35
C ASP A 189 -15.50 -14.01 -11.86
N VAL A 190 -16.04 -13.01 -12.55
CA VAL A 190 -17.36 -12.42 -12.27
C VAL A 190 -18.18 -12.28 -13.53
N THR A 191 -19.50 -12.13 -13.37
CA THR A 191 -20.44 -12.10 -14.50
C THR A 191 -20.99 -10.71 -14.83
N ASP A 192 -20.85 -9.77 -13.90
CA ASP A 192 -21.45 -8.46 -14.05
C ASP A 192 -20.58 -7.32 -13.46
N ARG A 193 -21.00 -6.09 -13.78
CA ARG A 193 -20.30 -4.86 -13.40
C ARG A 193 -20.25 -4.63 -11.88
N THR A 194 -21.33 -4.94 -11.17
CA THR A 194 -21.44 -4.73 -9.73
C THR A 194 -20.57 -5.71 -9.00
N ALA A 195 -20.58 -6.97 -9.40
CA ALA A 195 -19.69 -8.01 -8.86
C ALA A 195 -18.21 -7.65 -9.11
N ALA A 196 -17.88 -7.12 -10.31
CA ALA A 196 -16.51 -6.68 -10.61
C ALA A 196 -16.02 -5.58 -9.68
N VAL A 197 -16.86 -4.57 -9.40
CA VAL A 197 -16.54 -3.50 -8.45
C VAL A 197 -16.36 -4.07 -7.04
N GLY A 198 -17.27 -4.94 -6.59
CA GLY A 198 -17.20 -5.57 -5.27
C GLY A 198 -15.91 -6.38 -5.06
N VAL A 199 -15.52 -7.18 -6.06
CA VAL A 199 -14.25 -7.92 -6.02
C VAL A 199 -13.05 -6.98 -6.02
N ALA A 200 -13.07 -5.96 -6.89
CA ALA A 200 -11.98 -5.02 -7.03
C ALA A 200 -11.70 -4.22 -5.74
N LEU A 201 -12.77 -3.80 -5.03
CA LEU A 201 -12.67 -3.11 -3.74
C LEU A 201 -12.08 -4.03 -2.66
N ARG A 202 -12.61 -5.25 -2.54
CA ARG A 202 -12.10 -6.23 -1.54
C ARG A 202 -10.63 -6.58 -1.77
N ARG A 203 -10.20 -6.68 -3.03
CA ARG A 203 -8.82 -7.01 -3.39
C ARG A 203 -7.86 -5.82 -3.37
N GLY A 204 -8.34 -4.61 -3.13
CA GLY A 204 -7.51 -3.40 -3.19
C GLY A 204 -7.03 -3.05 -4.61
N ILE A 205 -7.72 -3.55 -5.67
CA ILE A 205 -7.40 -3.21 -7.07
C ILE A 205 -7.81 -1.78 -7.37
N VAL A 206 -8.99 -1.38 -6.86
CA VAL A 206 -9.53 -0.02 -6.95
C VAL A 206 -10.01 0.43 -5.58
N HIS A 207 -10.05 1.74 -5.39
CA HIS A 207 -10.50 2.37 -4.16
C HIS A 207 -11.55 3.44 -4.49
N ILE A 208 -12.49 3.66 -3.57
CA ILE A 208 -13.48 4.75 -3.64
C ILE A 208 -13.14 5.67 -2.46
N ASP A 209 -12.79 6.91 -2.78
CA ASP A 209 -12.60 7.99 -1.81
C ASP A 209 -13.96 8.55 -1.40
#